data_fb1a5db6971bb167d1a34a25665be925
#
_entry.id   fb1a5db6971bb167d1a34a25665be925
#
_cell.length_a   1.000
_cell.length_b   1.000
_cell.length_c   1.000
_cell.angle_alpha   90.00
_cell.angle_beta   90.00
_cell.angle_gamma   90.00
#
_symmetry.space_group_name_H-M   'P 1'
#
loop_
_entity.id
_entity.type
_entity.pdbx_description
1 polymer ?
#
loop_
_entity_poly.entity_id
_entity_poly.type
_entity_poly.pdbx_seq_one_letter_code
_entity_poly.pdbx_strand_id
1 'polypeptide(L)' 'MKLSTSEIISIAQLVSSEIDRTNNQKSKDALTVLLGKIEDEMIKRKNAEKSSRK' A
#
# COMPACT_ATOMS: atom_id res chain seq x y z
N MET A 1 -3.50 -15.65 2.25
CA MET A 1 -4.04 -15.20 0.97
C MET A 1 -3.12 -14.18 0.33
N LYS A 2 -2.84 -14.38 -0.92
CA LYS A 2 -1.95 -13.46 -1.64
C LYS A 2 -2.71 -12.55 -2.57
N LEU A 3 -2.39 -11.28 -2.53
CA LEU A 3 -3.00 -10.31 -3.42
C LEU A 3 -2.11 -10.10 -4.64
N SER A 4 -2.72 -9.88 -5.78
CA SER A 4 -1.95 -9.52 -6.98
C SER A 4 -1.46 -8.09 -6.83
N THR A 5 -0.45 -7.73 -7.62
CA THR A 5 0.08 -6.37 -7.60
C THR A 5 -1.00 -5.36 -7.95
N SER A 6 -1.84 -5.71 -8.91
CA SER A 6 -2.96 -4.86 -9.32
C SER A 6 -3.91 -4.58 -8.16
N GLU A 7 -4.21 -5.62 -7.38
CA GLU A 7 -5.08 -5.49 -6.22
C GLU A 7 -4.45 -4.59 -5.15
N ILE A 8 -3.16 -4.76 -4.94
CA ILE A 8 -2.44 -3.95 -3.97
C ILE A 8 -2.46 -2.48 -4.37
N ILE A 9 -2.26 -2.20 -5.65
CA ILE A 9 -2.31 -0.83 -6.16
C ILE A 9 -3.71 -0.23 -5.96
N SER A 10 -4.75 -1.01 -6.23
CA SER A 10 -6.12 -0.56 -6.05
C SER A 10 -6.39 -0.22 -4.59
N ILE A 11 -5.94 -1.07 -3.69
CA ILE A 11 -6.11 -0.84 -2.25
C ILE A 11 -5.35 0.42 -1.83
N ALA A 12 -4.14 0.60 -2.33
CA ALA A 12 -3.34 1.78 -2.00
C ALA A 12 -4.06 3.06 -2.43
N GLN A 13 -4.68 3.04 -3.61
CA GLN A 13 -5.42 4.19 -4.10
C GLN A 13 -6.63 4.48 -3.25
N LEU A 14 -7.34 3.44 -2.83
CA LEU A 14 -8.51 3.60 -1.97
C LEU A 14 -8.12 4.17 -0.61
N VAL A 15 -7.04 3.66 -0.03
CA VAL A 15 -6.57 4.14 1.27
C VAL A 15 -6.13 5.61 1.15
N SER A 16 -5.42 5.94 0.10
CA SER A 16 -4.96 7.31 -0.14
C SER A 16 -6.14 8.27 -0.25
N SER A 17 -7.17 7.88 -1.00
CA SER A 17 -8.39 8.67 -1.13
C SER A 17 -9.07 8.87 0.21
N GLU A 18 -9.10 7.82 1.00
CA GLU A 18 -9.75 7.87 2.30
C GLU A 18 -9.01 8.82 3.24
N ILE A 19 -7.69 8.82 3.18
CA ILE A 19 -6.88 9.75 3.98
C ILE A 19 -7.25 11.19 3.66
N ASP A 20 -7.40 11.50 2.38
CA ASP A 20 -7.76 12.85 1.95
C ASP A 20 -9.13 13.28 2.43
N ARG A 21 -10.05 12.33 2.56
CA ARG A 21 -11.43 12.62 2.94
C ARG A 21 -11.66 12.60 4.44
N THR A 22 -10.75 12.02 5.17
CA THR A 22 -10.90 11.84 6.60
C THR A 22 -10.50 13.08 7.37
N ASN A 23 -11.36 13.54 8.26
CA ASN A 23 -11.07 14.67 9.13
C ASN A 23 -10.57 14.24 10.50
N ASN A 24 -10.70 12.96 10.81
CA ASN A 24 -10.32 12.44 12.11
C ASN A 24 -8.83 12.07 12.12
N GLN A 25 -8.07 12.70 12.99
CA GLN A 25 -6.62 12.50 13.05
C GLN A 25 -6.24 11.05 13.36
N LYS A 26 -6.97 10.41 14.26
CA LYS A 26 -6.70 9.02 14.62
C LYS A 26 -6.89 8.09 13.42
N SER A 27 -7.98 8.28 12.70
CA SER A 27 -8.26 7.48 11.51
C SER A 27 -7.21 7.75 10.44
N LYS A 28 -6.83 9.00 10.30
CA LYS A 28 -5.83 9.40 9.33
C LYS A 28 -4.49 8.73 9.61
N ASP A 29 -4.09 8.70 10.88
CA ASP A 29 -2.84 8.06 11.29
C ASP A 29 -2.87 6.56 10.99
N ALA A 30 -3.97 5.91 11.32
CA ALA A 30 -4.12 4.47 11.07
C ALA A 30 -4.05 4.17 9.59
N LEU A 31 -4.70 4.97 8.77
CA LEU A 31 -4.69 4.80 7.32
C LEU A 31 -3.30 5.05 6.75
N THR A 32 -2.60 6.04 7.29
CA THR A 32 -1.23 6.35 6.85
C THR A 32 -0.29 5.18 7.13
N VAL A 33 -0.43 4.57 8.31
CA VAL A 33 0.38 3.40 8.67
C VAL A 33 0.06 2.24 7.72
N LEU A 34 -1.21 2.02 7.43
CA LEU A 34 -1.63 0.97 6.52
C LEU A 34 -1.07 1.20 5.12
N LEU A 35 -1.15 2.43 4.64
CA LEU A 35 -0.62 2.78 3.32
C LEU A 35 0.89 2.52 3.27
N GLY A 36 1.61 2.86 4.33
CA GLY A 36 3.03 2.59 4.42
C GLY A 36 3.35 1.11 4.28
N LYS A 37 2.55 0.25 4.91
CA LYS A 37 2.73 -1.20 4.82
C LYS A 37 2.48 -1.69 3.40
N ILE A 38 1.47 -1.15 2.75
CA ILE A 38 1.14 -1.51 1.37
C ILE A 38 2.29 -1.13 0.43
N GLU A 39 2.82 0.08 0.60
CA GLU A 39 3.94 0.54 -0.21
C GLU A 39 5.18 -0.30 0.01
N ASP A 40 5.42 -0.68 1.25
CA ASP A 40 6.55 -1.54 1.58
C ASP A 40 6.44 -2.89 0.88
N GLU A 41 5.24 -3.43 0.84
CA GLU A 41 4.99 -4.69 0.16
C GLU A 41 5.28 -4.56 -1.34
N MET A 42 4.90 -3.46 -1.94
CA MET A 42 5.17 -3.22 -3.36
C MET A 42 6.66 -3.12 -3.64
N ILE A 43 7.39 -2.45 -2.75
CA ILE A 43 8.84 -2.33 -2.88
C ILE A 43 9.50 -3.71 -2.79
N LYS A 44 9.05 -4.54 -1.86
CA LYS A 44 9.58 -5.88 -1.71
C LYS A 44 9.36 -6.73 -2.96
N ARG A 45 8.19 -6.62 -3.56
CA ARG A 45 7.88 -7.36 -4.77
C ARG A 45 8.75 -6.92 -5.92
N LYS A 46 8.97 -5.63 -6.04
CA LYS A 46 9.82 -5.07 -7.07
C LYS A 46 11.25 -5.55 -6.92
N ASN A 47 11.75 -5.54 -5.70
CA ASN A 47 13.12 -5.99 -5.42
C ASN A 47 13.28 -7.49 -5.69
N ALA A 48 12.28 -8.28 -5.32
CA ALA A 48 12.31 -9.72 -5.57
C ALA A 48 12.34 -10.01 -7.06
N GLU A 49 11.57 -9.26 -7.82
CA GLU A 49 11.53 -9.39 -9.26
C GLU A 49 12.88 -9.10 -9.88
N LYS A 50 13.51 -8.04 -9.43
CA LYS A 50 14.82 -7.64 -9.90
C LYS A 50 15.85 -8.71 -9.59
N SER A 51 15.81 -9.27 -8.41
CA SER A 51 16.74 -10.32 -8.00
C SER A 51 16.60 -11.57 -8.84
N SER A 52 15.38 -11.91 -9.20
CA SER A 52 15.14 -13.11 -9.99
C SER A 52 15.64 -13.00 -11.41
N ARG A 53 15.83 -11.80 -11.88
CA ARG A 53 16.18 -11.59 -13.26
C ARG A 53 17.65 -11.78 -13.57
N LYS A 54 18.42 -12.01 -12.61
CA LYS A 54 19.86 -12.14 -12.79
C LYS A 54 20.29 -13.10 -13.87
#